data_4d6bce45c55d964dd29daa36e56dc9fa
#
_entry.id   4d6bce45c55d964dd29daa36e56dc9fa
#
_cell.length_a   1.000
_cell.length_b   1.000
_cell.length_c   1.000
_cell.angle_alpha   90.00
_cell.angle_beta   90.00
_cell.angle_gamma   90.00
#
_symmetry.space_group_name_H-M   'P 1'
#
loop_
_entity.id
_entity.type
_entity.pdbx_description
1 polymer ?
#
loop_
_entity_poly.entity_id
_entity_poly.type
_entity_poly.pdbx_seq_one_letter_code
_entity_poly.pdbx_strand_id
1 'polypeptide(L)'
;MFKDMLKEFLCTYGPTGRETCISNVIRAYVAPNADEIYNDTLGNLIAVKHGTSGKKVMISAHMDQIGLIVTDIDENGFLRVSNVGGVNPIIAIAREVAFENGTRGVTYFETEKGGAADATIQKLFIDIGASSRDEAEKKVEIGDIAVYTASFTELGRRISCGALDDRLCCAIVAECFNTCVSEHDVYAVFTVQEEVGLRGAGVAAHSISPDFCVNLDVTLTGDTPKCSPMSVKCGKGPAIKVMDSSVIVPVGVRRFMERCAHESGIPVQNEVLRGGGTDTGAIIKTKGGIPAGCISIATRYIHTPVEMADMDDVMNAVKLVNAMLAEKDIPTA
;
A
#
# COMPACT_ATOMS: atom_id res chain seq x y z
N MET A 1 11.79 17.33 -0.38
CA MET A 1 10.41 17.37 -0.90
C MET A 1 9.81 15.97 -1.04
N PHE A 2 10.21 15.08 -1.97
CA PHE A 2 9.64 13.71 -2.06
C PHE A 2 9.81 12.87 -0.77
N LYS A 3 11.02 12.83 -0.19
CA LYS A 3 11.27 12.09 1.06
C LYS A 3 10.47 12.60 2.25
N ASP A 4 10.23 13.91 2.35
CA ASP A 4 9.46 14.50 3.44
C ASP A 4 8.00 14.09 3.34
N MET A 5 7.42 14.18 2.12
CA MET A 5 6.09 13.66 1.80
C MET A 5 5.97 12.16 2.12
N LEU A 6 6.92 11.35 1.64
CA LEU A 6 6.95 9.92 1.91
C LEU A 6 6.99 9.63 3.41
N LYS A 7 7.86 10.31 4.16
CA LYS A 7 7.96 10.15 5.62
C LYS A 7 6.65 10.49 6.31
N GLU A 8 5.97 11.56 5.89
CA GLU A 8 4.68 11.96 6.44
C GLU A 8 3.61 10.89 6.15
N PHE A 9 3.55 10.36 4.91
CA PHE A 9 2.62 9.27 4.56
C PHE A 9 2.86 8.02 5.41
N LEU A 10 4.12 7.62 5.57
CA LEU A 10 4.48 6.42 6.34
C LEU A 10 4.21 6.54 7.83
N CYS A 11 4.32 7.76 8.39
CA CYS A 11 4.12 8.00 9.83
C CYS A 11 2.67 8.35 10.19
N THR A 12 1.78 8.50 9.21
CA THR A 12 0.38 8.85 9.46
C THR A 12 -0.44 7.60 9.79
N TYR A 13 -1.32 7.69 10.78
CA TYR A 13 -2.27 6.63 11.11
C TYR A 13 -3.26 6.38 9.95
N GLY A 14 -3.61 5.12 9.68
CA GLY A 14 -4.58 4.76 8.65
C GLY A 14 -4.61 3.26 8.35
N PRO A 15 -5.00 2.40 9.31
CA PRO A 15 -5.25 0.99 9.02
C PRO A 15 -6.50 0.81 8.17
N THR A 16 -6.64 -0.36 7.59
CA THR A 16 -7.80 -0.78 6.81
C THR A 16 -9.13 -0.44 7.50
N GLY A 17 -9.99 0.31 6.82
CA GLY A 17 -11.28 0.78 7.34
C GLY A 17 -11.21 2.04 8.21
N ARG A 18 -10.01 2.62 8.41
CA ARG A 18 -9.76 3.85 9.17
C ARG A 18 -8.77 4.77 8.43
N GLU A 19 -8.90 4.90 7.12
CA GLU A 19 -7.94 5.59 6.25
C GLU A 19 -8.10 7.11 6.24
N THR A 20 -9.04 7.68 6.96
CA THR A 20 -9.36 9.12 6.91
C THR A 20 -8.14 10.01 7.18
N CYS A 21 -7.30 9.67 8.16
CA CYS A 21 -6.12 10.49 8.49
C CYS A 21 -5.14 10.54 7.32
N ILE A 22 -4.77 9.38 6.77
CA ILE A 22 -3.84 9.33 5.62
C ILE A 22 -4.47 9.92 4.36
N SER A 23 -5.76 9.72 4.11
CA SER A 23 -6.49 10.31 2.99
C SER A 23 -6.40 11.85 3.03
N ASN A 24 -6.55 12.47 4.21
CA ASN A 24 -6.44 13.91 4.38
C ASN A 24 -5.01 14.42 4.12
N VAL A 25 -4.00 13.68 4.55
CA VAL A 25 -2.59 14.03 4.29
C VAL A 25 -2.30 13.95 2.79
N ILE A 26 -2.65 12.85 2.13
CA ILE A 26 -2.46 12.70 0.67
C ILE A 26 -3.20 13.80 -0.09
N ARG A 27 -4.45 14.10 0.29
CA ARG A 27 -5.26 15.17 -0.29
C ARG A 27 -4.51 16.50 -0.28
N ALA A 28 -3.86 16.85 0.81
CA ALA A 28 -3.13 18.11 0.93
C ALA A 28 -1.97 18.23 -0.08
N TYR A 29 -1.35 17.09 -0.44
CA TYR A 29 -0.27 17.07 -1.42
C TYR A 29 -0.74 17.12 -2.88
N VAL A 30 -1.89 16.52 -3.21
CA VAL A 30 -2.36 16.46 -4.60
C VAL A 30 -3.34 17.57 -4.96
N ALA A 31 -4.06 18.13 -4.00
CA ALA A 31 -5.07 19.18 -4.24
C ALA A 31 -4.56 20.42 -5.00
N PRO A 32 -3.33 20.93 -4.78
CA PRO A 32 -2.85 22.09 -5.53
C PRO A 32 -2.76 21.92 -7.05
N ASN A 33 -2.71 20.66 -7.52
CA ASN A 33 -2.56 20.32 -8.94
C ASN A 33 -3.78 19.55 -9.50
N ALA A 34 -4.86 19.42 -8.73
CA ALA A 34 -6.06 18.72 -9.14
C ALA A 34 -7.11 19.70 -9.67
N ASP A 35 -7.74 19.36 -10.80
CA ASP A 35 -8.93 20.05 -11.29
C ASP A 35 -10.18 19.66 -10.48
N GLU A 36 -10.24 18.36 -10.08
CA GLU A 36 -11.25 17.83 -9.18
C GLU A 36 -10.60 16.93 -8.12
N ILE A 37 -11.19 16.92 -6.91
CA ILE A 37 -10.75 16.02 -5.83
C ILE A 37 -11.93 15.67 -4.92
N TYR A 38 -12.15 14.37 -4.73
CA TYR A 38 -13.27 13.87 -3.92
C TYR A 38 -12.96 12.50 -3.30
N ASN A 39 -13.77 12.09 -2.33
CA ASN A 39 -13.82 10.70 -1.91
C ASN A 39 -15.08 10.04 -2.47
N ASP A 40 -14.97 8.79 -2.91
CA ASP A 40 -16.16 8.00 -3.24
C ASP A 40 -16.85 7.46 -1.97
N THR A 41 -17.95 6.75 -2.17
CA THR A 41 -18.76 6.23 -1.06
C THR A 41 -18.01 5.23 -0.17
N LEU A 42 -17.03 4.51 -0.70
CA LEU A 42 -16.23 3.56 0.09
C LEU A 42 -15.07 4.23 0.82
N GLY A 43 -14.68 5.44 0.40
CA GLY A 43 -13.62 6.24 1.01
C GLY A 43 -12.37 6.38 0.16
N ASN A 44 -12.32 5.80 -1.06
CA ASN A 44 -11.19 6.02 -1.97
C ASN A 44 -11.02 7.52 -2.21
N LEU A 45 -9.79 8.04 -2.13
CA LEU A 45 -9.48 9.41 -2.52
C LEU A 45 -9.15 9.43 -4.01
N ILE A 46 -9.81 10.30 -4.75
CA ILE A 46 -9.67 10.44 -6.20
C ILE A 46 -9.32 11.89 -6.52
N ALA A 47 -8.18 12.09 -7.19
CA ALA A 47 -7.78 13.38 -7.72
C ALA A 47 -7.72 13.29 -9.25
N VAL A 48 -8.23 14.33 -9.94
CA VAL A 48 -8.38 14.35 -11.39
C VAL A 48 -7.64 15.52 -12.00
N LYS A 49 -6.91 15.26 -13.08
CA LYS A 49 -6.44 16.27 -14.03
C LYS A 49 -7.08 16.03 -15.38
N HIS A 50 -7.69 17.05 -15.95
CA HIS A 50 -8.31 16.95 -17.28
C HIS A 50 -7.29 17.06 -18.39
N GLY A 51 -7.42 16.20 -19.37
CA GLY A 51 -6.68 16.21 -20.63
C GLY A 51 -7.55 16.67 -21.80
N THR A 52 -7.07 16.42 -23.00
CA THR A 52 -7.74 16.84 -24.26
C THR A 52 -8.09 15.67 -25.17
N SER A 53 -7.63 14.45 -24.86
CA SER A 53 -7.81 13.28 -25.73
C SER A 53 -9.19 12.63 -25.61
N GLY A 54 -9.94 12.90 -24.54
CA GLY A 54 -11.19 12.23 -24.21
C GLY A 54 -11.01 10.81 -23.64
N LYS A 55 -9.76 10.35 -23.46
CA LYS A 55 -9.45 9.07 -22.79
C LYS A 55 -9.09 9.28 -21.31
N LYS A 56 -9.33 8.26 -20.51
CA LYS A 56 -9.08 8.26 -19.05
C LYS A 56 -7.99 7.26 -18.70
N VAL A 57 -6.94 7.72 -18.05
CA VAL A 57 -5.90 6.87 -17.47
C VAL A 57 -5.97 6.94 -15.96
N MET A 58 -6.05 5.80 -15.30
CA MET A 58 -6.04 5.68 -13.85
C MET A 58 -4.67 5.21 -13.39
N ILE A 59 -4.10 5.90 -12.40
CA ILE A 59 -2.95 5.43 -11.62
C ILE A 59 -3.42 5.21 -10.18
N SER A 60 -3.09 4.08 -9.59
CA SER A 60 -3.61 3.73 -8.26
C SER A 60 -2.58 3.10 -7.35
N ALA A 61 -2.77 3.28 -6.03
CA ALA A 61 -2.05 2.63 -4.96
C ALA A 61 -2.96 2.59 -3.72
N HIS A 62 -2.79 1.61 -2.82
CA HIS A 62 -3.62 1.56 -1.62
C HIS A 62 -3.02 2.35 -0.46
N MET A 63 -3.88 3.02 0.30
CA MET A 63 -3.44 3.85 1.43
C MET A 63 -3.65 3.19 2.79
N ASP A 64 -4.36 2.07 2.85
CA ASP A 64 -4.53 1.31 4.08
C ASP A 64 -3.26 0.50 4.43
N GLN A 65 -3.16 0.13 5.69
CA GLN A 65 -2.11 -0.72 6.23
C GLN A 65 -2.70 -1.75 7.16
N ILE A 66 -1.98 -2.84 7.38
CA ILE A 66 -2.35 -3.87 8.36
C ILE A 66 -2.44 -3.33 9.78
N GLY A 67 -3.18 -4.02 10.64
CA GLY A 67 -3.33 -3.65 12.04
C GLY A 67 -3.89 -4.76 12.93
N LEU A 68 -4.09 -4.42 14.19
CA LEU A 68 -4.71 -5.28 15.20
C LEU A 68 -5.98 -4.61 15.72
N ILE A 69 -7.15 -5.21 15.46
CA ILE A 69 -8.43 -4.71 15.95
C ILE A 69 -8.75 -5.27 17.33
N VAL A 70 -9.19 -4.41 18.22
CA VAL A 70 -9.61 -4.80 19.59
C VAL A 70 -10.93 -5.56 19.53
N THR A 71 -10.95 -6.77 20.07
CA THR A 71 -12.13 -7.66 20.09
C THR A 71 -12.75 -7.80 21.46
N ASP A 72 -11.97 -7.62 22.52
CA ASP A 72 -12.42 -7.63 23.92
C ASP A 72 -11.37 -6.92 24.79
N ILE A 73 -11.78 -6.52 25.99
CA ILE A 73 -10.94 -5.95 27.04
C ILE A 73 -11.13 -6.82 28.28
N ASP A 74 -10.06 -7.41 28.82
CA ASP A 74 -10.20 -8.26 29.99
C ASP A 74 -10.30 -7.46 31.32
N GLU A 75 -10.58 -8.15 32.41
CA GLU A 75 -10.79 -7.52 33.75
C GLU A 75 -9.55 -6.78 34.27
N ASN A 76 -8.36 -7.17 33.76
CA ASN A 76 -7.09 -6.56 34.15
C ASN A 76 -6.67 -5.42 33.21
N GLY A 77 -7.46 -5.13 32.17
CA GLY A 77 -7.21 -4.03 31.23
C GLY A 77 -6.37 -4.41 30.01
N PHE A 78 -6.06 -5.69 29.79
CA PHE A 78 -5.41 -6.13 28.56
C PHE A 78 -6.41 -6.21 27.42
N LEU A 79 -5.99 -5.77 26.23
CA LEU A 79 -6.82 -5.75 25.04
C LEU A 79 -6.62 -7.05 24.23
N ARG A 80 -7.69 -7.80 24.01
CA ARG A 80 -7.72 -8.94 23.10
C ARG A 80 -7.87 -8.44 21.67
N VAL A 81 -7.20 -9.08 20.72
CA VAL A 81 -7.13 -8.58 19.35
C VAL A 81 -7.37 -9.66 18.29
N SER A 82 -7.78 -9.20 17.12
CA SER A 82 -7.72 -9.96 15.88
C SER A 82 -6.89 -9.19 14.84
N ASN A 83 -6.44 -9.87 13.80
CA ASN A 83 -5.71 -9.22 12.71
C ASN A 83 -6.67 -8.48 11.76
N VAL A 84 -6.18 -7.38 11.23
CA VAL A 84 -6.71 -6.69 10.04
C VAL A 84 -5.60 -6.77 9.00
N GLY A 85 -5.89 -7.46 7.88
CA GLY A 85 -4.86 -7.79 6.89
C GLY A 85 -3.89 -8.90 7.33
N GLY A 86 -2.75 -8.97 6.67
CA GLY A 86 -1.78 -10.04 6.76
C GLY A 86 -0.81 -9.96 7.95
N VAL A 87 -1.29 -9.79 9.18
CA VAL A 87 -0.43 -9.73 10.38
C VAL A 87 0.15 -11.10 10.73
N ASN A 88 1.47 -11.19 10.79
CA ASN A 88 2.17 -12.37 11.30
C ASN A 88 2.29 -12.29 12.84
N PRO A 89 1.69 -13.24 13.60
CA PRO A 89 1.68 -13.17 15.05
C PRO A 89 3.08 -13.22 15.68
N ILE A 90 4.04 -13.92 15.08
CA ILE A 90 5.42 -13.98 15.59
C ILE A 90 6.13 -12.63 15.45
N ILE A 91 5.87 -11.92 14.36
CA ILE A 91 6.44 -10.59 14.11
C ILE A 91 5.79 -9.55 15.03
N ALA A 92 4.51 -9.73 15.33
CA ALA A 92 3.76 -8.83 16.20
C ALA A 92 4.21 -8.86 17.68
N ILE A 93 4.96 -9.87 18.12
CA ILE A 93 5.43 -9.97 19.51
C ILE A 93 6.42 -8.85 19.85
N ALA A 94 6.25 -8.23 21.03
CA ALA A 94 7.12 -7.19 21.57
C ALA A 94 7.27 -5.97 20.64
N ARG A 95 6.15 -5.48 20.11
CA ARG A 95 6.10 -4.28 19.27
C ARG A 95 5.34 -3.17 19.97
N GLU A 96 5.83 -1.95 19.78
CA GLU A 96 5.05 -0.77 20.12
C GLU A 96 3.96 -0.54 19.08
N VAL A 97 2.77 -0.20 19.54
CA VAL A 97 1.61 0.11 18.71
C VAL A 97 0.96 1.42 19.15
N ALA A 98 0.23 2.03 18.22
CA ALA A 98 -0.51 3.26 18.47
C ALA A 98 -1.93 3.16 17.90
N PHE A 99 -2.89 3.74 18.60
CA PHE A 99 -4.27 3.93 18.19
C PHE A 99 -4.49 5.33 17.60
N GLU A 100 -5.61 5.54 16.90
CA GLU A 100 -5.95 6.80 16.27
C GLU A 100 -5.96 7.99 17.25
N ASN A 101 -6.45 7.80 18.45
CA ASN A 101 -6.52 8.81 19.50
C ASN A 101 -5.18 9.10 20.20
N GLY A 102 -4.08 8.49 19.74
CA GLY A 102 -2.74 8.65 20.30
C GLY A 102 -2.42 7.73 21.48
N THR A 103 -3.35 6.88 21.93
CA THR A 103 -3.06 5.86 22.94
C THR A 103 -1.98 4.92 22.41
N ARG A 104 -0.96 4.65 23.20
CA ARG A 104 0.12 3.73 22.90
C ARG A 104 0.01 2.46 23.72
N GLY A 105 0.51 1.37 23.15
CA GLY A 105 0.60 0.09 23.85
C GLY A 105 1.75 -0.75 23.34
N VAL A 106 1.94 -1.90 23.95
CA VAL A 106 2.89 -2.92 23.53
C VAL A 106 2.16 -4.24 23.31
N THR A 107 2.49 -4.93 22.25
CA THR A 107 1.94 -6.25 21.97
C THR A 107 2.79 -7.33 22.64
N TYR A 108 2.13 -8.32 23.18
CA TYR A 108 2.78 -9.53 23.68
C TYR A 108 1.85 -10.74 23.48
N PHE A 109 2.25 -11.92 23.96
CA PHE A 109 1.49 -13.15 23.81
C PHE A 109 1.41 -13.95 25.11
N GLU A 110 0.39 -14.80 25.23
CA GLU A 110 0.22 -15.72 26.36
C GLU A 110 1.33 -16.77 26.40
N THR A 111 2.00 -16.90 27.56
CA THR A 111 3.19 -17.76 27.72
C THR A 111 2.90 -19.12 28.39
N GLU A 112 1.63 -19.43 28.70
CA GLU A 112 1.28 -20.60 29.51
C GLU A 112 1.73 -21.95 28.92
N LYS A 113 1.75 -22.08 27.60
CA LYS A 113 2.18 -23.32 26.91
C LYS A 113 2.87 -22.99 25.59
N GLY A 114 4.17 -23.25 25.51
CA GLY A 114 4.95 -23.07 24.30
C GLY A 114 5.78 -21.80 24.27
N GLY A 115 6.59 -21.64 23.23
CA GLY A 115 7.43 -20.48 22.98
C GLY A 115 6.79 -19.52 21.98
N ALA A 116 7.54 -18.46 21.62
CA ALA A 116 7.10 -17.50 20.61
C ALA A 116 6.76 -18.13 19.25
N ALA A 117 7.35 -19.28 18.94
CA ALA A 117 7.04 -20.04 17.72
C ALA A 117 5.59 -20.58 17.65
N ASP A 118 4.94 -20.73 18.82
CA ASP A 118 3.56 -21.22 18.94
C ASP A 118 2.54 -20.06 19.05
N ALA A 119 2.98 -18.81 18.88
CA ALA A 119 2.11 -17.66 18.91
C ALA A 119 1.09 -17.70 17.76
N THR A 120 -0.16 -17.44 18.11
CA THR A 120 -1.28 -17.23 17.16
C THR A 120 -1.91 -15.88 17.45
N ILE A 121 -2.70 -15.36 16.52
CA ILE A 121 -3.41 -14.09 16.74
C ILE A 121 -4.26 -14.11 18.00
N GLN A 122 -4.93 -15.23 18.29
CA GLN A 122 -5.80 -15.41 19.46
C GLN A 122 -5.05 -15.36 20.80
N LYS A 123 -3.75 -15.61 20.79
CA LYS A 123 -2.87 -15.52 21.98
C LYS A 123 -2.23 -14.14 22.14
N LEU A 124 -2.33 -13.26 21.13
CA LEU A 124 -1.81 -11.90 21.24
C LEU A 124 -2.73 -11.04 22.13
N PHE A 125 -2.11 -10.11 22.81
CA PHE A 125 -2.78 -9.04 23.51
C PHE A 125 -1.99 -7.74 23.39
N ILE A 126 -2.66 -6.61 23.65
CA ILE A 126 -2.02 -5.30 23.76
C ILE A 126 -2.13 -4.84 25.22
N ASP A 127 -1.00 -4.43 25.78
CA ASP A 127 -0.91 -3.78 27.09
C ASP A 127 -0.78 -2.27 26.86
N ILE A 128 -1.76 -1.51 27.36
CA ILE A 128 -1.79 -0.03 27.32
C ILE A 128 -1.49 0.59 28.70
N GLY A 129 -1.00 -0.21 29.65
CA GLY A 129 -0.69 0.22 31.02
C GLY A 129 -1.94 0.48 31.88
N ALA A 130 -3.09 -0.09 31.52
CA ALA A 130 -4.29 -0.04 32.33
C ALA A 130 -4.26 -1.15 33.40
N SER A 131 -4.87 -0.90 34.56
CA SER A 131 -4.93 -1.84 35.70
C SER A 131 -6.31 -2.49 35.84
N SER A 132 -7.28 -2.10 35.03
CA SER A 132 -8.64 -2.65 35.02
C SER A 132 -9.33 -2.40 33.68
N ARG A 133 -10.40 -3.15 33.43
CA ARG A 133 -11.31 -2.92 32.29
C ARG A 133 -11.77 -1.46 32.22
N ASP A 134 -12.30 -0.93 33.31
CA ASP A 134 -12.82 0.45 33.36
C ASP A 134 -11.76 1.52 33.05
N GLU A 135 -10.50 1.27 33.37
CA GLU A 135 -9.40 2.17 33.01
C GLU A 135 -9.05 2.06 31.51
N ALA A 136 -9.04 0.86 30.97
CA ALA A 136 -8.76 0.62 29.56
C ALA A 136 -9.87 1.19 28.67
N GLU A 137 -11.15 0.99 29.01
CA GLU A 137 -12.31 1.48 28.26
C GLU A 137 -12.41 3.01 28.19
N LYS A 138 -11.75 3.74 29.07
CA LYS A 138 -11.60 5.21 28.97
C LYS A 138 -10.63 5.65 27.88
N LYS A 139 -9.80 4.74 27.39
CA LYS A 139 -8.73 5.03 26.41
C LYS A 139 -8.97 4.37 25.07
N VAL A 140 -9.54 3.15 25.05
CA VAL A 140 -9.71 2.31 23.85
C VAL A 140 -11.02 1.57 23.95
N GLU A 141 -11.74 1.42 22.84
CA GLU A 141 -12.97 0.66 22.75
C GLU A 141 -12.85 -0.56 21.82
N ILE A 142 -13.80 -1.49 21.92
CA ILE A 142 -13.90 -2.62 21.00
C ILE A 142 -14.14 -2.08 19.58
N GLY A 143 -13.34 -2.55 18.61
CA GLY A 143 -13.36 -2.08 17.23
C GLY A 143 -12.30 -1.03 16.92
N ASP A 144 -11.58 -0.50 17.93
CA ASP A 144 -10.40 0.33 17.67
C ASP A 144 -9.27 -0.52 17.10
N ILE A 145 -8.48 0.09 16.21
CA ILE A 145 -7.39 -0.59 15.51
C ILE A 145 -6.05 0.01 15.95
N ALA A 146 -5.14 -0.84 16.37
CA ALA A 146 -3.76 -0.48 16.65
C ALA A 146 -2.88 -0.77 15.42
N VAL A 147 -1.95 0.13 15.11
CA VAL A 147 -0.92 -0.04 14.08
C VAL A 147 0.46 -0.05 14.71
N TYR A 148 1.45 -0.66 14.06
CA TYR A 148 2.85 -0.57 14.50
C TYR A 148 3.30 0.89 14.53
N THR A 149 4.02 1.27 15.59
CA THR A 149 4.62 2.60 15.66
C THR A 149 5.67 2.75 14.56
N ALA A 150 5.48 3.73 13.68
CA ALA A 150 6.37 3.98 12.56
C ALA A 150 7.69 4.59 13.03
N SER A 151 8.81 4.08 12.47
CA SER A 151 10.15 4.61 12.67
C SER A 151 10.86 4.70 11.33
N PHE A 152 10.84 5.90 10.73
CA PHE A 152 11.52 6.15 9.45
C PHE A 152 13.04 6.18 9.63
N THR A 153 13.74 5.28 8.97
CA THR A 153 15.20 5.14 9.04
C THR A 153 15.82 5.14 7.66
N GLU A 154 16.86 5.94 7.46
CA GLU A 154 17.66 5.93 6.23
C GLU A 154 18.90 5.03 6.40
N LEU A 155 19.07 4.10 5.46
CA LEU A 155 20.16 3.12 5.43
C LEU A 155 20.91 3.21 4.10
N GLY A 156 21.66 4.28 3.92
CA GLY A 156 22.31 4.60 2.65
C GLY A 156 21.30 4.93 1.56
N ARG A 157 21.23 4.11 0.48
CA ARG A 157 20.23 4.28 -0.58
C ARG A 157 18.84 3.75 -0.20
N ARG A 158 18.75 3.01 0.89
CA ARG A 158 17.53 2.36 1.32
C ARG A 158 16.85 3.13 2.44
N ILE A 159 15.57 2.97 2.50
CA ILE A 159 14.74 3.42 3.61
C ILE A 159 14.10 2.21 4.28
N SER A 160 13.85 2.32 5.58
CA SER A 160 13.09 1.34 6.36
C SER A 160 12.05 2.05 7.20
N CYS A 161 10.82 1.57 7.13
CA CYS A 161 9.69 2.01 7.95
C CYS A 161 8.59 0.93 7.88
N GLY A 162 7.62 0.98 8.75
CA GLY A 162 6.36 0.28 8.54
C GLY A 162 5.51 0.99 7.48
N ALA A 163 4.52 0.28 6.93
CA ALA A 163 3.58 0.80 5.94
C ALA A 163 4.23 1.32 4.62
N LEU A 164 5.44 0.82 4.25
CA LEU A 164 5.91 0.95 2.87
C LEU A 164 4.90 0.28 1.93
N ASP A 165 4.32 -0.80 2.38
CA ASP A 165 3.13 -1.44 1.85
C ASP A 165 1.88 -0.64 2.31
N ASP A 166 1.19 0.14 1.46
CA ASP A 166 1.62 0.52 0.11
C ASP A 166 1.75 2.05 -0.01
N ARG A 167 2.01 2.73 1.10
CA ARG A 167 2.16 4.20 1.13
C ARG A 167 3.39 4.71 0.39
N LEU A 168 4.34 3.82 0.14
CA LEU A 168 5.45 4.10 -0.76
C LEU A 168 4.93 4.37 -2.17
N CYS A 169 4.03 3.53 -2.67
CA CYS A 169 3.41 3.71 -3.96
C CYS A 169 2.38 4.85 -3.97
N CYS A 170 1.69 5.10 -2.85
CA CYS A 170 0.89 6.33 -2.71
C CYS A 170 1.74 7.59 -2.93
N ALA A 171 2.96 7.63 -2.40
CA ALA A 171 3.87 8.75 -2.63
C ALA A 171 4.32 8.84 -4.11
N ILE A 172 4.57 7.71 -4.77
CA ILE A 172 4.86 7.66 -6.21
C ILE A 172 3.67 8.19 -7.02
N VAL A 173 2.45 7.72 -6.74
CA VAL A 173 1.22 8.19 -7.41
C VAL A 173 1.02 9.69 -7.23
N ALA A 174 1.20 10.20 -6.00
CA ALA A 174 1.07 11.63 -5.71
C ALA A 174 2.12 12.48 -6.47
N GLU A 175 3.38 12.03 -6.50
CA GLU A 175 4.44 12.70 -7.24
C GLU A 175 4.17 12.68 -8.75
N CYS A 176 3.77 11.53 -9.30
CA CYS A 176 3.42 11.40 -10.70
C CYS A 176 2.23 12.29 -11.07
N PHE A 177 1.18 12.28 -10.25
CA PHE A 177 0.03 13.17 -10.46
C PHE A 177 0.44 14.64 -10.49
N ASN A 178 1.32 15.06 -9.61
CA ASN A 178 1.78 16.45 -9.53
C ASN A 178 2.70 16.84 -10.70
N THR A 179 3.46 15.93 -11.25
CA THR A 179 4.52 16.20 -12.24
C THR A 179 4.23 15.74 -13.66
N CYS A 180 3.19 14.92 -13.85
CA CYS A 180 2.88 14.35 -15.17
C CYS A 180 2.47 15.42 -16.19
N VAL A 181 2.82 15.12 -17.44
CA VAL A 181 2.28 15.77 -18.64
C VAL A 181 1.53 14.71 -19.43
N SER A 182 0.24 14.88 -19.65
CA SER A 182 -0.61 13.90 -20.35
C SER A 182 -1.65 14.61 -21.21
N GLU A 183 -1.97 14.02 -22.37
CA GLU A 183 -3.13 14.42 -23.17
C GLU A 183 -4.43 13.77 -22.66
N HIS A 184 -4.33 12.76 -21.78
CA HIS A 184 -5.47 12.04 -21.21
C HIS A 184 -5.93 12.65 -19.89
N ASP A 185 -7.18 12.42 -19.53
CA ASP A 185 -7.64 12.65 -18.17
C ASP A 185 -6.89 11.69 -17.25
N VAL A 186 -6.17 12.22 -16.25
CA VAL A 186 -5.41 11.44 -15.28
C VAL A 186 -6.16 11.37 -13.97
N TYR A 187 -6.51 10.17 -13.55
CA TYR A 187 -7.15 9.87 -12.28
C TYR A 187 -6.12 9.24 -11.34
N ALA A 188 -5.67 9.99 -10.34
CA ALA A 188 -4.89 9.43 -9.23
C ALA A 188 -5.86 8.91 -8.17
N VAL A 189 -5.81 7.61 -7.90
CA VAL A 189 -6.73 6.92 -7.00
C VAL A 189 -5.95 6.30 -5.86
N PHE A 190 -6.24 6.75 -4.64
CA PHE A 190 -5.69 6.19 -3.43
C PHE A 190 -6.77 5.30 -2.80
N THR A 191 -6.59 4.01 -2.93
CA THR A 191 -7.62 3.02 -2.61
C THR A 191 -7.64 2.69 -1.13
N VAL A 192 -8.78 2.18 -0.66
CA VAL A 192 -9.02 1.71 0.70
C VAL A 192 -9.24 0.21 0.73
N GLN A 193 -8.97 -0.42 1.87
CA GLN A 193 -9.32 -1.82 2.16
C GLN A 193 -8.73 -2.84 1.16
N GLU A 194 -7.53 -2.59 0.66
CA GLU A 194 -6.79 -3.54 -0.17
C GLU A 194 -6.46 -4.80 0.62
N GLU A 195 -5.90 -4.63 1.82
CA GLU A 195 -5.36 -5.65 2.73
C GLU A 195 -6.38 -6.72 3.19
N VAL A 196 -7.66 -6.45 2.97
CA VAL A 196 -8.76 -7.36 3.34
C VAL A 196 -9.55 -7.85 2.13
N GLY A 197 -8.99 -7.72 0.93
CA GLY A 197 -9.51 -8.30 -0.30
C GLY A 197 -9.80 -7.33 -1.44
N LEU A 198 -8.90 -6.37 -1.71
CA LEU A 198 -8.91 -5.51 -2.91
C LEU A 198 -10.22 -4.72 -3.09
N ARG A 199 -10.82 -4.23 -1.99
CA ARG A 199 -12.24 -3.79 -2.00
C ARG A 199 -12.44 -2.43 -2.65
N GLY A 200 -11.55 -1.47 -2.41
CA GLY A 200 -11.67 -0.09 -2.90
C GLY A 200 -11.48 0.04 -4.40
N ALA A 201 -10.48 -0.62 -4.94
CA ALA A 201 -10.03 -0.45 -6.32
C ALA A 201 -11.10 -0.76 -7.36
N GLY A 202 -11.85 -1.86 -7.18
CA GLY A 202 -12.94 -2.22 -8.08
C GLY A 202 -14.07 -1.19 -8.09
N VAL A 203 -14.38 -0.59 -6.93
CA VAL A 203 -15.41 0.46 -6.80
C VAL A 203 -14.99 1.73 -7.53
N ALA A 204 -13.76 2.20 -7.30
CA ALA A 204 -13.21 3.35 -7.99
C ALA A 204 -13.15 3.12 -9.52
N ALA A 205 -12.58 2.00 -9.96
CA ALA A 205 -12.47 1.65 -11.38
C ALA A 205 -13.86 1.53 -12.06
N HIS A 206 -14.88 1.03 -11.35
CA HIS A 206 -16.25 0.99 -11.85
C HIS A 206 -16.81 2.39 -12.11
N SER A 207 -16.61 3.29 -11.16
CA SER A 207 -17.14 4.66 -11.23
C SER A 207 -16.43 5.52 -12.28
N ILE A 208 -15.09 5.44 -12.33
CA ILE A 208 -14.24 6.18 -13.27
C ILE A 208 -14.37 5.64 -14.69
N SER A 209 -14.41 4.32 -14.84
CA SER A 209 -14.39 3.64 -16.15
C SER A 209 -13.17 4.03 -16.99
N PRO A 210 -11.94 3.81 -16.49
CA PRO A 210 -10.75 4.20 -17.23
C PRO A 210 -10.55 3.34 -18.49
N ASP A 211 -9.95 3.92 -19.51
CA ASP A 211 -9.53 3.21 -20.71
C ASP A 211 -8.28 2.36 -20.48
N PHE A 212 -7.46 2.77 -19.51
CA PHE A 212 -6.25 2.07 -19.08
C PHE A 212 -5.95 2.36 -17.61
N CYS A 213 -5.37 1.38 -16.91
CA CYS A 213 -4.93 1.55 -15.53
C CYS A 213 -3.50 1.05 -15.31
N VAL A 214 -2.74 1.80 -14.52
CA VAL A 214 -1.48 1.36 -13.91
C VAL A 214 -1.67 1.36 -12.40
N ASN A 215 -1.74 0.18 -11.81
CA ASN A 215 -1.68 0.03 -10.37
C ASN A 215 -0.22 0.00 -9.92
N LEU A 216 0.07 0.61 -8.78
CA LEU A 216 1.35 0.49 -8.12
C LEU A 216 1.16 -0.26 -6.81
N ASP A 217 2.14 -1.07 -6.45
CA ASP A 217 2.12 -1.87 -5.23
C ASP A 217 3.55 -2.27 -4.84
N VAL A 218 3.77 -2.81 -3.68
CA VAL A 218 5.05 -3.42 -3.33
C VAL A 218 5.09 -4.90 -3.73
N THR A 219 6.28 -5.50 -3.74
CA THR A 219 6.43 -6.95 -3.95
C THR A 219 7.59 -7.53 -3.16
N LEU A 220 7.50 -8.82 -2.87
CA LEU A 220 8.55 -9.59 -2.21
C LEU A 220 9.85 -9.60 -3.01
N THR A 221 10.96 -9.89 -2.34
CA THR A 221 12.30 -9.94 -2.93
C THR A 221 12.95 -11.31 -2.78
N GLY A 222 13.81 -11.65 -3.74
CA GLY A 222 14.64 -12.85 -3.71
C GLY A 222 16.11 -12.57 -3.31
N ASP A 223 16.37 -11.51 -2.50
CA ASP A 223 17.72 -11.03 -2.20
C ASP A 223 18.05 -10.97 -0.70
N THR A 224 17.24 -11.62 0.15
CA THR A 224 17.55 -11.80 1.56
C THR A 224 18.15 -13.20 1.83
N PRO A 225 18.92 -13.39 2.93
CA PRO A 225 19.53 -14.68 3.22
C PRO A 225 18.50 -15.81 3.31
N LYS A 226 18.68 -16.87 2.52
CA LYS A 226 17.82 -18.08 2.49
C LYS A 226 16.33 -17.80 2.24
N CYS A 227 15.99 -16.70 1.55
CA CYS A 227 14.62 -16.42 1.14
C CYS A 227 14.11 -17.43 0.09
N SER A 228 12.81 -17.44 -0.12
CA SER A 228 12.20 -18.17 -1.24
C SER A 228 12.74 -17.64 -2.57
N PRO A 229 13.01 -18.51 -3.56
CA PRO A 229 13.50 -18.08 -4.86
C PRO A 229 12.52 -17.12 -5.56
N MET A 230 12.99 -15.90 -5.85
CA MET A 230 12.29 -14.88 -6.62
C MET A 230 13.30 -14.07 -7.43
N SER A 231 12.93 -13.67 -8.65
CA SER A 231 13.82 -12.92 -9.55
C SER A 231 13.98 -11.46 -9.14
N VAL A 232 12.96 -10.87 -8.51
CA VAL A 232 12.94 -9.45 -8.10
C VAL A 232 13.89 -9.18 -6.94
N LYS A 233 14.66 -8.10 -7.05
CA LYS A 233 15.67 -7.68 -6.07
C LYS A 233 15.63 -6.16 -5.88
N CYS A 234 15.87 -5.69 -4.66
CA CYS A 234 16.03 -4.27 -4.37
C CYS A 234 17.23 -3.66 -5.10
N GLY A 235 17.08 -2.47 -5.67
CA GLY A 235 18.11 -1.73 -6.37
C GLY A 235 18.38 -2.21 -7.80
N LYS A 236 17.42 -2.89 -8.41
CA LYS A 236 17.47 -3.36 -9.82
C LYS A 236 16.41 -2.75 -10.72
N GLY A 237 15.74 -1.70 -10.25
CA GLY A 237 14.62 -1.04 -10.90
C GLY A 237 13.27 -1.59 -10.46
N PRO A 238 12.18 -0.83 -10.70
CA PRO A 238 10.83 -1.30 -10.43
C PRO A 238 10.52 -2.57 -11.21
N ALA A 239 9.62 -3.38 -10.69
CA ALA A 239 9.22 -4.62 -11.34
C ALA A 239 7.93 -4.41 -12.14
N ILE A 240 7.90 -4.89 -13.38
CA ILE A 240 6.69 -5.00 -14.19
C ILE A 240 6.06 -6.35 -13.89
N LYS A 241 4.86 -6.34 -13.35
CA LYS A 241 4.14 -7.55 -12.97
C LYS A 241 3.71 -8.35 -14.19
N VAL A 242 4.09 -9.62 -14.20
CA VAL A 242 3.61 -10.62 -15.16
C VAL A 242 2.41 -11.35 -14.58
N MET A 243 2.51 -11.75 -13.31
CA MET A 243 1.47 -12.53 -12.62
C MET A 243 1.59 -12.37 -11.10
N ASP A 244 0.44 -12.33 -10.42
CA ASP A 244 0.27 -12.71 -9.03
C ASP A 244 -0.95 -13.65 -8.88
N SER A 245 -1.41 -13.93 -7.64
CA SER A 245 -2.56 -14.82 -7.45
C SER A 245 -3.90 -14.19 -7.88
N SER A 246 -3.95 -12.89 -8.07
CA SER A 246 -5.17 -12.13 -8.43
C SER A 246 -5.26 -11.80 -9.92
N VAL A 247 -4.12 -11.75 -10.63
CA VAL A 247 -4.04 -11.31 -12.02
C VAL A 247 -2.92 -11.98 -12.82
N ILE A 248 -3.17 -12.22 -14.10
CA ILE A 248 -2.15 -12.40 -15.14
C ILE A 248 -2.28 -11.18 -16.05
N VAL A 249 -1.25 -10.33 -16.06
CA VAL A 249 -1.28 -9.08 -16.84
C VAL A 249 -1.31 -9.37 -18.33
N PRO A 250 -2.24 -8.79 -19.10
CA PRO A 250 -2.31 -8.98 -20.55
C PRO A 250 -0.98 -8.64 -21.23
N VAL A 251 -0.58 -9.46 -22.20
CA VAL A 251 0.72 -9.32 -22.89
C VAL A 251 0.87 -7.96 -23.56
N GLY A 252 -0.21 -7.42 -24.14
CA GLY A 252 -0.20 -6.09 -24.76
C GLY A 252 0.13 -4.98 -23.76
N VAL A 253 -0.50 -5.02 -22.58
CA VAL A 253 -0.25 -4.08 -21.48
C VAL A 253 1.20 -4.19 -21.01
N ARG A 254 1.66 -5.41 -20.73
CA ARG A 254 3.03 -5.63 -20.27
C ARG A 254 4.07 -5.12 -21.28
N ARG A 255 3.89 -5.41 -22.58
CA ARG A 255 4.81 -4.93 -23.62
C ARG A 255 4.80 -3.41 -23.76
N PHE A 256 3.66 -2.75 -23.56
CA PHE A 256 3.58 -1.30 -23.50
C PHE A 256 4.46 -0.77 -22.35
N MET A 257 4.34 -1.31 -21.14
CA MET A 257 5.13 -0.91 -19.98
C MET A 257 6.64 -1.16 -20.21
N GLU A 258 6.99 -2.33 -20.76
CA GLU A 258 8.38 -2.68 -21.10
C GLU A 258 8.97 -1.73 -22.17
N ARG A 259 8.17 -1.35 -23.18
CA ARG A 259 8.56 -0.38 -24.21
C ARG A 259 8.83 0.99 -23.60
N CYS A 260 7.91 1.52 -22.79
CA CYS A 260 8.10 2.82 -22.14
C CYS A 260 9.37 2.84 -21.28
N ALA A 261 9.65 1.75 -20.55
CA ALA A 261 10.87 1.61 -19.76
C ALA A 261 12.13 1.63 -20.65
N HIS A 262 12.13 0.85 -21.74
CA HIS A 262 13.25 0.76 -22.66
C HIS A 262 13.55 2.09 -23.35
N GLU A 263 12.53 2.76 -23.90
CA GLU A 263 12.66 4.04 -24.60
C GLU A 263 13.14 5.18 -23.66
N SER A 264 12.79 5.08 -22.39
CA SER A 264 13.23 6.03 -21.35
C SER A 264 14.55 5.65 -20.67
N GLY A 265 15.17 4.52 -21.04
CA GLY A 265 16.41 4.04 -20.42
C GLY A 265 16.28 3.66 -18.92
N ILE A 266 15.08 3.25 -18.51
CA ILE A 266 14.77 2.90 -17.12
C ILE A 266 15.00 1.40 -16.90
N PRO A 267 15.84 0.99 -15.93
CA PRO A 267 15.99 -0.42 -15.60
C PRO A 267 14.72 -0.95 -14.98
N VAL A 268 14.26 -2.12 -15.46
CA VAL A 268 13.08 -2.80 -14.93
C VAL A 268 13.33 -4.29 -14.75
N GLN A 269 12.53 -4.93 -13.92
CA GLN A 269 12.54 -6.36 -13.67
C GLN A 269 11.19 -6.96 -14.06
N ASN A 270 11.12 -8.27 -14.34
CA ASN A 270 9.85 -8.97 -14.51
C ASN A 270 9.48 -9.70 -13.23
N GLU A 271 8.24 -9.54 -12.80
CA GLU A 271 7.72 -10.12 -11.56
C GLU A 271 6.74 -11.26 -11.84
N VAL A 272 7.02 -12.42 -11.25
CA VAL A 272 6.09 -13.54 -11.12
C VAL A 272 5.97 -13.86 -9.64
N LEU A 273 4.89 -13.41 -9.01
CA LEU A 273 4.58 -13.64 -7.60
C LEU A 273 3.60 -14.82 -7.48
N ARG A 274 3.98 -15.87 -6.75
CA ARG A 274 3.16 -17.09 -6.64
C ARG A 274 2.05 -17.01 -5.59
N GLY A 275 2.09 -16.02 -4.74
CA GLY A 275 1.11 -15.76 -3.68
C GLY A 275 0.90 -14.28 -3.49
N GLY A 276 -0.12 -13.87 -2.77
CA GLY A 276 -0.53 -12.47 -2.64
C GLY A 276 -1.31 -11.98 -3.86
N GLY A 277 -1.89 -10.82 -3.77
CA GLY A 277 -2.63 -10.18 -4.84
C GLY A 277 -2.37 -8.67 -4.81
N THR A 278 -2.90 -7.95 -5.75
CA THR A 278 -2.85 -6.48 -5.84
C THR A 278 -4.18 -5.96 -6.35
N ASP A 279 -4.46 -4.70 -6.15
CA ASP A 279 -5.65 -4.01 -6.66
C ASP A 279 -5.87 -4.18 -8.17
N THR A 280 -4.80 -4.47 -8.93
CA THR A 280 -4.89 -4.81 -10.36
C THR A 280 -5.88 -5.92 -10.63
N GLY A 281 -5.93 -6.94 -9.75
CA GLY A 281 -6.85 -8.08 -9.89
C GLY A 281 -8.32 -7.72 -9.72
N ALA A 282 -8.67 -6.68 -8.97
CA ALA A 282 -10.02 -6.15 -8.86
C ALA A 282 -10.35 -5.24 -10.05
N ILE A 283 -9.40 -4.37 -10.44
CA ILE A 283 -9.55 -3.41 -11.54
C ILE A 283 -9.82 -4.13 -12.86
N ILE A 284 -9.01 -5.13 -13.23
CA ILE A 284 -9.12 -5.83 -14.51
C ILE A 284 -10.46 -6.54 -14.71
N LYS A 285 -11.12 -6.93 -13.63
CA LYS A 285 -12.42 -7.62 -13.65
C LYS A 285 -13.63 -6.68 -13.66
N THR A 286 -13.38 -5.38 -13.57
CA THR A 286 -14.46 -4.39 -13.43
C THR A 286 -15.15 -4.14 -14.76
N LYS A 287 -16.50 -4.04 -14.77
CA LYS A 287 -17.35 -3.87 -15.95
C LYS A 287 -17.10 -4.98 -17.00
N GLY A 288 -16.79 -4.61 -18.23
CA GLY A 288 -16.46 -5.52 -19.33
C GLY A 288 -14.98 -5.90 -19.39
N GLY A 289 -14.20 -5.53 -18.39
CA GLY A 289 -12.75 -5.64 -18.33
C GLY A 289 -12.08 -4.29 -18.58
N ILE A 290 -11.04 -3.98 -17.77
CA ILE A 290 -10.22 -2.77 -17.93
C ILE A 290 -8.79 -3.23 -18.21
N PRO A 291 -8.15 -2.77 -19.31
CA PRO A 291 -6.73 -3.00 -19.51
C PRO A 291 -5.94 -2.44 -18.34
N ALA A 292 -5.29 -3.29 -17.57
CA ALA A 292 -4.56 -2.88 -16.37
C ALA A 292 -3.24 -3.60 -16.24
N GLY A 293 -2.21 -2.87 -15.78
CA GLY A 293 -0.90 -3.39 -15.42
C GLY A 293 -0.52 -3.00 -14.01
N CYS A 294 0.56 -3.61 -13.50
CA CYS A 294 1.08 -3.27 -12.18
C CYS A 294 2.59 -3.02 -12.25
N ILE A 295 3.03 -1.93 -11.62
CA ILE A 295 4.43 -1.65 -11.31
C ILE A 295 4.63 -1.93 -9.84
N SER A 296 5.54 -2.85 -9.52
CA SER A 296 5.80 -3.25 -8.15
C SER A 296 7.17 -2.75 -7.67
N ILE A 297 7.22 -2.26 -6.43
CA ILE A 297 8.46 -1.84 -5.78
C ILE A 297 8.99 -2.99 -4.92
N ALA A 298 10.21 -3.45 -5.24
CA ALA A 298 10.88 -4.49 -4.48
C ALA A 298 11.04 -4.07 -3.01
N THR A 299 10.31 -4.73 -2.11
CA THR A 299 10.29 -4.40 -0.68
C THR A 299 10.57 -5.64 0.15
N ARG A 300 11.55 -5.55 1.05
CA ARG A 300 11.89 -6.59 2.00
C ARG A 300 11.00 -6.47 3.23
N TYR A 301 10.73 -7.61 3.87
CA TYR A 301 10.07 -7.65 5.18
C TYR A 301 8.65 -7.05 5.18
N ILE A 302 7.92 -7.19 4.07
CA ILE A 302 6.53 -6.73 3.93
C ILE A 302 5.68 -7.22 5.10
N HIS A 303 4.71 -6.39 5.55
CA HIS A 303 3.86 -6.61 6.72
C HIS A 303 4.62 -6.63 8.06
N THR A 304 5.72 -5.87 8.15
CA THR A 304 6.47 -5.70 9.40
C THR A 304 6.69 -4.22 9.71
N PRO A 305 7.04 -3.85 10.94
CA PRO A 305 7.36 -2.45 11.28
C PRO A 305 8.69 -1.95 10.66
N VAL A 306 9.42 -2.80 9.93
CA VAL A 306 10.77 -2.52 9.40
C VAL A 306 10.89 -2.91 7.92
N GLU A 307 9.85 -2.74 7.15
CA GLU A 307 9.88 -2.91 5.69
C GLU A 307 11.00 -2.09 5.08
N MET A 308 11.56 -2.53 3.95
CA MET A 308 12.74 -1.88 3.39
C MET A 308 12.69 -1.84 1.86
N ALA A 309 12.86 -0.66 1.27
CA ALA A 309 12.92 -0.43 -0.17
C ALA A 309 14.17 0.39 -0.57
N ASP A 310 14.54 0.31 -1.85
CA ASP A 310 15.66 1.08 -2.44
C ASP A 310 15.09 2.33 -3.13
N MET A 311 15.62 3.51 -2.79
CA MET A 311 15.11 4.78 -3.32
C MET A 311 15.38 4.97 -4.81
N ASP A 312 16.38 4.29 -5.38
CA ASP A 312 16.62 4.35 -6.83
C ASP A 312 15.48 3.61 -7.58
N ASP A 313 14.95 2.50 -7.04
CA ASP A 313 13.80 1.80 -7.60
C ASP A 313 12.55 2.69 -7.54
N VAL A 314 12.34 3.39 -6.43
CA VAL A 314 11.22 4.33 -6.24
C VAL A 314 11.26 5.46 -7.27
N MET A 315 12.42 6.12 -7.42
CA MET A 315 12.54 7.23 -8.37
C MET A 315 12.49 6.78 -9.83
N ASN A 316 12.91 5.55 -10.12
CA ASN A 316 12.74 4.95 -11.44
C ASN A 316 11.27 4.60 -11.73
N ALA A 317 10.49 4.21 -10.72
CA ALA A 317 9.05 4.02 -10.87
C ALA A 317 8.33 5.34 -11.19
N VAL A 318 8.67 6.44 -10.50
CA VAL A 318 8.14 7.78 -10.82
C VAL A 318 8.42 8.14 -12.29
N LYS A 319 9.66 7.92 -12.78
CA LYS A 319 10.01 8.19 -14.17
C LYS A 319 9.22 7.31 -15.13
N LEU A 320 9.05 6.02 -14.82
CA LEU A 320 8.34 5.07 -15.67
C LEU A 320 6.85 5.41 -15.78
N VAL A 321 6.19 5.71 -14.66
CA VAL A 321 4.78 6.12 -14.67
C VAL A 321 4.60 7.41 -15.47
N ASN A 322 5.46 8.41 -15.28
CA ASN A 322 5.40 9.66 -16.06
C ASN A 322 5.63 9.43 -17.55
N ALA A 323 6.56 8.54 -17.94
CA ALA A 323 6.76 8.16 -19.33
C ALA A 323 5.50 7.51 -19.93
N MET A 324 4.83 6.63 -19.16
CA MET A 324 3.59 5.99 -19.61
C MET A 324 2.42 6.98 -19.73
N LEU A 325 2.31 7.95 -18.82
CA LEU A 325 1.28 9.00 -18.86
C LEU A 325 1.46 9.99 -20.01
N ALA A 326 2.68 10.15 -20.51
CA ALA A 326 3.01 11.00 -21.66
C ALA A 326 2.70 10.34 -23.02
N GLU A 327 2.47 9.02 -23.06
CA GLU A 327 2.15 8.28 -24.28
C GLU A 327 0.75 8.68 -24.80
N LYS A 328 0.65 8.92 -26.12
CA LYS A 328 -0.63 9.22 -26.79
C LYS A 328 -1.48 7.97 -27.02
N ASP A 329 -0.81 6.86 -27.29
CA ASP A 329 -1.45 5.57 -27.56
C ASP A 329 -1.35 4.68 -26.32
N ILE A 330 -2.46 4.59 -25.58
CA ILE A 330 -2.58 3.70 -24.44
C ILE A 330 -3.00 2.28 -24.87
N PRO A 331 -2.61 1.23 -24.15
CA PRO A 331 -2.94 -0.13 -24.53
C PRO A 331 -4.45 -0.36 -24.48
N THR A 332 -4.96 -1.01 -25.50
CA THR A 332 -6.27 -1.67 -25.50
C THR A 332 -6.08 -3.14 -25.15
N ALA A 333 -7.10 -3.77 -24.57
CA ALA A 333 -7.03 -5.18 -24.12
C ALA A 333 -6.58 -6.15 -25.21
#